data_90f6f651d1a3926743b24685352885b1
#
_entry.id   90f6f651d1a3926743b24685352885b1
#
_cell.length_a   1.000
_cell.length_b   1.000
_cell.length_c   1.000
_cell.angle_alpha   90.00
_cell.angle_beta   90.00
_cell.angle_gamma   90.00
#
_symmetry.space_group_name_H-M   'P 1'
#
loop_
_entity.id
_entity.type
_entity.pdbx_description
1 polymer ?
#
loop_
_entity_poly.entity_id
_entity_poly.type
_entity_poly.pdbx_seq_one_letter_code
_entity_poly.pdbx_strand_id
1 'polypeptide(L)'
;MSFFLHIFSVVAYSLPAVMGYTFVFGRGRIWHFGPIGVSLVAAYGTFLTLGATESWLLSLLVCMVMAMAFSLLFAWLSFRLDADGLGIMSIAVHLMIFTVVINWTSLTRGALGIPRIPRLPFMETPLAFASVIGVVCLAWIMFFLWLDRTPLARKVSALAEGEWYAKSMGIDRIKTHLLAFLILGFALASNNFFYAQYYRLLHPSDYHFSTFITLLMFVVAGKPGSIRGGIIATILLTLLKEGIRFIPLSASILGPMRLLLFGIILLAAVWYRRDSLFPKKRTI
;
A
#
# COMPACT_ATOMS: atom_id res chain seq x y z
N MET A 1 12.09 -17.71 15.71
CA MET A 1 12.34 -16.33 15.30
C MET A 1 11.99 -15.41 16.44
N SER A 2 12.83 -14.48 16.82
CA SER A 2 12.49 -13.58 17.92
C SER A 2 11.29 -12.71 17.50
N PHE A 3 10.38 -12.45 18.42
CA PHE A 3 9.20 -11.60 18.22
C PHE A 3 9.57 -10.23 17.64
N PHE A 4 10.66 -9.66 18.09
CA PHE A 4 11.17 -8.39 17.60
C PHE A 4 11.57 -8.42 16.12
N LEU A 5 12.23 -9.49 15.64
CA LEU A 5 12.55 -9.64 14.21
C LEU A 5 11.30 -9.76 13.35
N HIS A 6 10.26 -10.43 13.88
CA HIS A 6 8.96 -10.51 13.20
C HIS A 6 8.34 -9.12 13.03
N ILE A 7 8.16 -8.38 14.13
CA ILE A 7 7.58 -7.02 14.08
C ILE A 7 8.39 -6.11 13.18
N PHE A 8 9.72 -6.12 13.34
CA PHE A 8 10.61 -5.31 12.51
C PHE A 8 10.40 -5.61 11.02
N SER A 9 10.36 -6.89 10.64
CA SER A 9 10.16 -7.28 9.24
C SER A 9 8.80 -6.85 8.70
N VAL A 10 7.73 -7.02 9.51
CA VAL A 10 6.37 -6.62 9.13
C VAL A 10 6.27 -5.10 8.93
N VAL A 11 6.84 -4.31 9.83
CA VAL A 11 6.90 -2.86 9.70
C VAL A 11 7.72 -2.48 8.47
N ALA A 12 8.90 -3.07 8.30
CA ALA A 12 9.86 -2.70 7.27
C ALA A 12 9.31 -2.93 5.85
N TYR A 13 8.64 -4.07 5.58
CA TYR A 13 8.06 -4.27 4.25
C TYR A 13 6.77 -3.45 4.03
N SER A 14 6.02 -3.10 5.09
CA SER A 14 4.76 -2.36 4.98
C SER A 14 4.96 -0.86 4.75
N LEU A 15 6.01 -0.28 5.30
CA LEU A 15 6.27 1.17 5.28
C LEU A 15 6.30 1.77 3.87
N PRO A 16 6.92 1.18 2.84
CA PRO A 16 6.89 1.73 1.48
C PRO A 16 5.47 1.98 0.97
N ALA A 17 4.58 1.00 1.12
CA ALA A 17 3.18 1.12 0.70
C ALA A 17 2.43 2.21 1.48
N VAL A 18 2.63 2.27 2.80
CA VAL A 18 1.99 3.30 3.66
C VAL A 18 2.47 4.69 3.27
N MET A 19 3.77 4.90 3.08
CA MET A 19 4.34 6.20 2.69
C MET A 19 3.88 6.60 1.29
N GLY A 20 3.88 5.68 0.33
CA GLY A 20 3.39 5.92 -1.02
C GLY A 20 1.92 6.31 -1.04
N TYR A 21 1.09 5.59 -0.29
CA TYR A 21 -0.33 5.91 -0.19
C TYR A 21 -0.60 7.19 0.61
N THR A 22 0.19 7.47 1.65
CA THR A 22 0.17 8.76 2.37
C THR A 22 0.44 9.94 1.43
N PHE A 23 1.33 9.76 0.45
CA PHE A 23 1.66 10.79 -0.53
C PHE A 23 0.50 11.06 -1.50
N VAL A 24 -0.12 10.03 -2.07
CA VAL A 24 -1.22 10.18 -3.06
C VAL A 24 -2.53 10.51 -2.38
N PHE A 25 -2.96 9.67 -1.42
CA PHE A 25 -4.22 9.83 -0.70
C PHE A 25 -4.18 11.01 0.28
N GLY A 26 -3.14 11.04 1.13
CA GLY A 26 -3.07 12.00 2.22
C GLY A 26 -2.70 13.40 1.78
N ARG A 27 -1.65 13.55 0.96
CA ARG A 27 -1.20 14.86 0.47
C ARG A 27 -1.96 15.30 -0.77
N GLY A 28 -2.16 14.38 -1.73
CA GLY A 28 -2.85 14.65 -2.99
C GLY A 28 -4.37 14.73 -2.86
N ARG A 29 -4.94 14.28 -1.73
CA ARG A 29 -6.39 14.15 -1.52
C ARG A 29 -7.08 13.37 -2.65
N ILE A 30 -6.35 12.42 -3.27
CA ILE A 30 -6.89 11.59 -4.34
C ILE A 30 -7.43 10.32 -3.71
N TRP A 31 -8.75 10.27 -3.55
CA TRP A 31 -9.45 9.16 -2.94
C TRP A 31 -9.60 8.01 -3.92
N HIS A 32 -8.85 6.94 -3.71
CA HIS A 32 -8.95 5.72 -4.51
C HIS A 32 -8.61 4.48 -3.68
N PHE A 33 -9.25 3.37 -4.01
CA PHE A 33 -9.08 2.08 -3.33
C PHE A 33 -8.21 1.10 -4.14
N GLY A 34 -7.48 1.63 -5.13
CA GLY A 34 -6.64 0.88 -6.07
C GLY A 34 -5.41 0.16 -5.50
N PRO A 35 -4.77 0.59 -4.38
CA PRO A 35 -3.50 0.00 -3.95
C PRO A 35 -3.52 -1.51 -3.80
N ILE A 36 -4.62 -2.10 -3.33
CA ILE A 36 -4.72 -3.55 -3.16
C ILE A 36 -4.80 -4.28 -4.51
N GLY A 37 -5.52 -3.70 -5.49
CA GLY A 37 -5.56 -4.26 -6.85
C GLY A 37 -4.20 -4.20 -7.55
N VAL A 38 -3.50 -3.07 -7.41
CA VAL A 38 -2.11 -2.92 -7.89
C VAL A 38 -1.20 -3.96 -7.25
N SER A 39 -1.33 -4.13 -5.94
CA SER A 39 -0.57 -5.09 -5.15
C SER A 39 -0.81 -6.53 -5.60
N LEU A 40 -2.06 -6.90 -5.80
CA LEU A 40 -2.47 -8.23 -6.25
C LEU A 40 -1.83 -8.58 -7.61
N VAL A 41 -1.97 -7.68 -8.60
CA VAL A 41 -1.41 -7.90 -9.94
C VAL A 41 0.11 -7.97 -9.91
N ALA A 42 0.76 -7.06 -9.19
CA ALA A 42 2.21 -7.04 -9.06
C ALA A 42 2.75 -8.32 -8.42
N ALA A 43 2.11 -8.79 -7.34
CA ALA A 43 2.54 -9.99 -6.65
C ALA A 43 2.37 -11.26 -7.52
N TYR A 44 1.21 -11.45 -8.12
CA TYR A 44 0.99 -12.60 -9.00
C TYR A 44 1.90 -12.55 -10.23
N GLY A 45 2.03 -11.39 -10.90
CA GLY A 45 2.98 -11.23 -12.01
C GLY A 45 4.41 -11.61 -11.61
N THR A 46 4.87 -11.19 -10.42
CA THR A 46 6.20 -11.50 -9.91
C THR A 46 6.42 -13.00 -9.78
N PHE A 47 5.55 -13.68 -9.03
CA PHE A 47 5.81 -15.05 -8.63
C PHE A 47 5.40 -16.07 -9.69
N LEU A 48 4.50 -15.74 -10.60
CA LEU A 48 4.25 -16.53 -11.80
C LEU A 48 5.46 -16.47 -12.76
N THR A 49 6.05 -15.28 -12.94
CA THR A 49 7.27 -15.13 -13.75
C THR A 49 8.44 -15.87 -13.12
N LEU A 50 8.60 -15.79 -11.79
CA LEU A 50 9.65 -16.52 -11.08
C LEU A 50 9.51 -18.03 -11.25
N GLY A 51 8.28 -18.55 -11.13
CA GLY A 51 8.00 -19.98 -11.32
C GLY A 51 8.21 -20.47 -12.75
N ALA A 52 8.07 -19.59 -13.74
CA ALA A 52 8.26 -19.94 -15.16
C ALA A 52 9.71 -19.78 -15.64
N THR A 53 10.48 -18.85 -15.09
CA THR A 53 11.80 -18.45 -15.62
C THR A 53 12.96 -18.66 -14.65
N GLU A 54 12.66 -18.90 -13.37
CA GLU A 54 13.63 -18.98 -12.26
C GLU A 54 14.52 -17.72 -12.11
N SER A 55 14.21 -16.66 -12.85
CA SER A 55 14.99 -15.43 -12.89
C SER A 55 14.42 -14.38 -11.94
N TRP A 56 15.14 -14.07 -10.86
CA TRP A 56 14.79 -13.03 -9.91
C TRP A 56 14.78 -11.62 -10.52
N LEU A 57 15.72 -11.37 -11.45
CA LEU A 57 15.78 -10.07 -12.13
C LEU A 57 14.54 -9.82 -12.98
N LEU A 58 14.14 -10.82 -13.79
CA LEU A 58 12.97 -10.71 -14.63
C LEU A 58 11.70 -10.58 -13.78
N SER A 59 11.60 -11.34 -12.69
CA SER A 59 10.46 -11.27 -11.76
C SER A 59 10.35 -9.90 -11.09
N LEU A 60 11.47 -9.31 -10.69
CA LEU A 60 11.49 -7.95 -10.13
C LEU A 60 11.07 -6.90 -11.17
N LEU A 61 11.56 -7.02 -12.41
CA LEU A 61 11.15 -6.13 -13.50
C LEU A 61 9.65 -6.24 -13.78
N VAL A 62 9.11 -7.45 -13.85
CA VAL A 62 7.66 -7.68 -14.03
C VAL A 62 6.87 -7.11 -12.87
N CYS A 63 7.33 -7.27 -11.61
CA CYS A 63 6.73 -6.65 -10.44
C CYS A 63 6.60 -5.14 -10.61
N MET A 64 7.69 -4.48 -10.96
CA MET A 64 7.74 -3.03 -11.13
C MET A 64 6.84 -2.57 -12.29
N VAL A 65 6.94 -3.21 -13.44
CA VAL A 65 6.17 -2.85 -14.64
C VAL A 65 4.67 -3.01 -14.36
N MET A 66 4.25 -4.15 -13.80
CA MET A 66 2.84 -4.39 -13.47
C MET A 66 2.31 -3.40 -12.44
N ALA A 67 3.05 -3.17 -11.36
CA ALA A 67 2.63 -2.21 -10.33
C ALA A 67 2.53 -0.79 -10.89
N MET A 68 3.49 -0.36 -11.70
CA MET A 68 3.47 0.96 -12.33
C MET A 68 2.35 1.09 -13.36
N ALA A 69 2.16 0.10 -14.23
CA ALA A 69 1.12 0.11 -15.25
C ALA A 69 -0.29 0.21 -14.62
N PHE A 70 -0.58 -0.60 -13.60
CA PHE A 70 -1.86 -0.54 -12.91
C PHE A 70 -2.02 0.73 -12.05
N SER A 71 -0.94 1.24 -11.49
CA SER A 71 -0.96 2.53 -10.78
C SER A 71 -1.25 3.68 -11.75
N LEU A 72 -0.69 3.66 -12.97
CA LEU A 72 -1.00 4.61 -14.03
C LEU A 72 -2.44 4.49 -14.56
N LEU A 73 -3.01 3.28 -14.56
CA LEU A 73 -4.44 3.09 -14.86
C LEU A 73 -5.31 3.87 -13.87
N PHE A 74 -5.03 3.80 -12.57
CA PHE A 74 -5.75 4.59 -11.57
C PHE A 74 -5.47 6.09 -11.69
N ALA A 75 -4.26 6.50 -12.09
CA ALA A 75 -3.98 7.88 -12.42
C ALA A 75 -4.83 8.36 -13.60
N TRP A 76 -4.93 7.56 -14.66
CA TRP A 76 -5.77 7.87 -15.82
C TRP A 76 -7.26 7.98 -15.45
N LEU A 77 -7.77 7.05 -14.62
CA LEU A 77 -9.14 7.12 -14.11
C LEU A 77 -9.37 8.41 -13.30
N SER A 78 -8.40 8.86 -12.52
CA SER A 78 -8.51 10.09 -11.72
C SER A 78 -8.64 11.37 -12.56
N PHE A 79 -8.32 11.31 -13.87
CA PHE A 79 -8.54 12.44 -14.77
C PHE A 79 -9.93 12.45 -15.41
N ARG A 80 -10.60 11.29 -15.42
CA ARG A 80 -11.89 11.09 -16.08
C ARG A 80 -13.07 11.12 -15.12
N LEU A 81 -12.81 10.82 -13.85
CA LEU A 81 -13.84 10.67 -12.82
C LEU A 81 -13.69 11.74 -11.75
N ASP A 82 -14.78 12.07 -11.12
CA ASP A 82 -14.80 12.82 -9.86
C ASP A 82 -14.30 11.96 -8.68
N ALA A 83 -14.19 12.53 -7.50
CA ALA A 83 -13.64 11.84 -6.34
C ALA A 83 -14.46 10.60 -5.93
N ASP A 84 -15.79 10.71 -5.98
CA ASP A 84 -16.68 9.61 -5.61
C ASP A 84 -16.68 8.51 -6.67
N GLY A 85 -16.75 8.90 -7.95
CA GLY A 85 -16.66 7.99 -9.09
C GLY A 85 -15.32 7.24 -9.13
N LEU A 86 -14.20 7.91 -8.82
CA LEU A 86 -12.89 7.25 -8.72
C LEU A 86 -12.86 6.23 -7.58
N GLY A 87 -13.44 6.57 -6.42
CA GLY A 87 -13.58 5.66 -5.30
C GLY A 87 -14.31 4.37 -5.70
N ILE A 88 -15.52 4.51 -6.24
CA ILE A 88 -16.36 3.37 -6.64
C ILE A 88 -15.68 2.56 -7.75
N MET A 89 -15.16 3.21 -8.78
CA MET A 89 -14.51 2.53 -9.91
C MET A 89 -13.26 1.78 -9.47
N SER A 90 -12.47 2.34 -8.55
CA SER A 90 -11.28 1.66 -8.06
C SER A 90 -11.58 0.41 -7.25
N ILE A 91 -12.69 0.38 -6.49
CA ILE A 91 -13.19 -0.84 -5.85
C ILE A 91 -13.65 -1.85 -6.90
N ALA A 92 -14.40 -1.42 -7.89
CA ALA A 92 -14.91 -2.30 -8.96
C ALA A 92 -13.76 -2.95 -9.75
N VAL A 93 -12.74 -2.17 -10.13
CA VAL A 93 -11.54 -2.69 -10.81
C VAL A 93 -10.79 -3.69 -9.91
N HIS A 94 -10.65 -3.39 -8.62
CA HIS A 94 -10.03 -4.32 -7.69
C HIS A 94 -10.81 -5.65 -7.60
N LEU A 95 -12.13 -5.60 -7.41
CA LEU A 95 -12.97 -6.79 -7.32
C LEU A 95 -12.96 -7.61 -8.61
N MET A 96 -12.92 -6.94 -9.76
CA MET A 96 -12.78 -7.61 -11.07
C MET A 96 -11.47 -8.39 -11.15
N ILE A 97 -10.34 -7.75 -10.83
CA ILE A 97 -9.02 -8.40 -10.83
C ILE A 97 -8.99 -9.57 -9.83
N PHE A 98 -9.52 -9.34 -8.64
CA PHE A 98 -9.59 -10.36 -7.59
C PHE A 98 -10.40 -11.58 -8.02
N THR A 99 -11.54 -11.35 -8.67
CA THR A 99 -12.40 -12.42 -9.23
C THR A 99 -11.68 -13.19 -10.34
N VAL A 100 -10.95 -12.51 -11.22
CA VAL A 100 -10.13 -13.17 -12.25
C VAL A 100 -9.07 -14.05 -11.60
N VAL A 101 -8.34 -13.54 -10.61
CA VAL A 101 -7.28 -14.29 -9.91
C VAL A 101 -7.84 -15.54 -9.22
N ILE A 102 -8.99 -15.46 -8.56
CA ILE A 102 -9.57 -16.62 -7.86
C ILE A 102 -10.11 -17.69 -8.84
N ASN A 103 -10.65 -17.27 -9.97
CA ASN A 103 -11.28 -18.19 -10.91
C ASN A 103 -10.33 -18.74 -11.96
N TRP A 104 -9.21 -18.11 -12.22
CA TRP A 104 -8.22 -18.59 -13.21
C TRP A 104 -7.30 -19.66 -12.60
N THR A 105 -7.88 -20.81 -12.25
CA THR A 105 -7.19 -21.87 -11.50
C THR A 105 -5.95 -22.44 -12.22
N SER A 106 -5.96 -22.48 -13.56
CA SER A 106 -4.83 -23.01 -14.35
C SER A 106 -3.58 -22.12 -14.27
N LEU A 107 -3.72 -20.79 -14.09
CA LEU A 107 -2.61 -19.86 -14.02
C LEU A 107 -2.24 -19.51 -12.57
N THR A 108 -3.24 -19.09 -11.79
CA THR A 108 -3.03 -18.52 -10.45
C THR A 108 -3.16 -19.54 -9.32
N ARG A 109 -3.60 -20.75 -9.63
CA ARG A 109 -4.05 -21.79 -8.68
C ARG A 109 -5.33 -21.41 -7.90
N GLY A 110 -5.98 -20.32 -8.31
CA GLY A 110 -7.24 -19.86 -7.72
C GLY A 110 -7.15 -19.60 -6.23
N ALA A 111 -8.15 -20.08 -5.48
CA ALA A 111 -8.24 -19.89 -4.03
C ALA A 111 -7.12 -20.61 -3.23
N LEU A 112 -6.38 -21.53 -3.82
CA LEU A 112 -5.26 -22.22 -3.14
C LEU A 112 -4.02 -21.33 -3.03
N GLY A 113 -3.86 -20.35 -3.92
CA GLY A 113 -2.69 -19.49 -3.98
C GLY A 113 -1.41 -20.20 -4.39
N ILE A 114 -0.30 -19.52 -4.37
CA ILE A 114 1.03 -20.01 -4.75
C ILE A 114 1.84 -20.26 -3.46
N PRO A 115 2.02 -21.54 -3.07
CA PRO A 115 2.81 -21.89 -1.89
C PRO A 115 4.31 -21.97 -2.23
N ARG A 116 5.12 -22.07 -1.17
CA ARG A 116 6.57 -22.30 -1.24
C ARG A 116 7.31 -21.24 -2.05
N ILE A 117 6.90 -19.98 -1.90
CA ILE A 117 7.65 -18.88 -2.49
C ILE A 117 9.07 -18.87 -1.94
N PRO A 118 10.09 -18.99 -2.83
CA PRO A 118 11.47 -18.93 -2.39
C PRO A 118 11.83 -17.53 -1.90
N ARG A 119 12.87 -17.45 -1.08
CA ARG A 119 13.56 -16.19 -0.79
C ARG A 119 14.74 -16.02 -1.72
N LEU A 120 15.20 -14.81 -1.89
CA LEU A 120 16.48 -14.57 -2.54
C LEU A 120 17.60 -15.33 -1.81
N PRO A 121 18.58 -15.93 -2.51
CA PRO A 121 19.58 -16.81 -1.90
C PRO A 121 20.32 -16.21 -0.71
N PHE A 122 20.58 -14.89 -0.74
CA PHE A 122 21.25 -14.16 0.34
C PHE A 122 20.32 -13.74 1.49
N MET A 123 18.99 -14.06 1.41
CA MET A 123 17.97 -13.69 2.40
C MET A 123 17.29 -14.90 3.04
N GLU A 124 17.86 -16.07 2.98
CA GLU A 124 17.22 -17.31 3.47
C GLU A 124 17.02 -17.30 4.98
N THR A 125 18.01 -16.80 5.73
CA THR A 125 17.90 -16.72 7.18
C THR A 125 17.01 -15.55 7.62
N PRO A 126 16.28 -15.69 8.72
CA PRO A 126 15.42 -14.60 9.22
C PRO A 126 16.18 -13.30 9.52
N LEU A 127 17.42 -13.41 9.97
CA LEU A 127 18.27 -12.25 10.26
C LEU A 127 18.71 -11.55 8.98
N ALA A 128 19.18 -12.32 7.97
CA ALA A 128 19.57 -11.78 6.67
C ALA A 128 18.36 -11.10 5.97
N PHE A 129 17.19 -11.73 6.04
CA PHE A 129 15.95 -11.12 5.53
C PHE A 129 15.65 -9.78 6.22
N ALA A 130 15.70 -9.76 7.55
CA ALA A 130 15.42 -8.54 8.32
C ALA A 130 16.45 -7.44 8.05
N SER A 131 17.75 -7.77 7.88
CA SER A 131 18.77 -6.75 7.58
C SER A 131 18.59 -6.15 6.18
N VAL A 132 18.35 -6.97 5.16
CA VAL A 132 18.14 -6.46 3.79
C VAL A 132 16.89 -5.59 3.70
N ILE A 133 15.76 -6.09 4.25
CA ILE A 133 14.53 -5.31 4.22
C ILE A 133 14.62 -4.03 5.07
N GLY A 134 15.43 -4.06 6.14
CA GLY A 134 15.75 -2.87 6.94
C GLY A 134 16.48 -1.81 6.14
N VAL A 135 17.48 -2.20 5.35
CA VAL A 135 18.20 -1.29 4.44
C VAL A 135 17.25 -0.71 3.38
N VAL A 136 16.42 -1.54 2.75
CA VAL A 136 15.42 -1.10 1.76
C VAL A 136 14.41 -0.15 2.41
N CYS A 137 13.94 -0.47 3.62
CA CYS A 137 13.03 0.39 4.37
C CYS A 137 13.66 1.75 4.69
N LEU A 138 14.91 1.80 5.13
CA LEU A 138 15.65 3.04 5.37
C LEU A 138 15.80 3.85 4.08
N ALA A 139 16.11 3.22 2.97
CA ALA A 139 16.19 3.89 1.67
C ALA A 139 14.84 4.53 1.29
N TRP A 140 13.72 3.82 1.52
CA TRP A 140 12.38 4.34 1.29
C TRP A 140 12.02 5.50 2.23
N ILE A 141 12.38 5.40 3.52
CA ILE A 141 12.16 6.49 4.49
C ILE A 141 12.94 7.73 4.04
N MET A 142 14.22 7.59 3.70
CA MET A 142 15.05 8.70 3.23
C MET A 142 14.48 9.31 1.94
N PHE A 143 14.06 8.46 0.99
CA PHE A 143 13.45 8.91 -0.26
C PHE A 143 12.17 9.72 0.00
N PHE A 144 11.24 9.25 0.81
CA PHE A 144 9.99 9.96 1.08
C PHE A 144 10.20 11.23 1.92
N LEU A 145 11.14 11.24 2.85
CA LEU A 145 11.51 12.46 3.59
C LEU A 145 12.17 13.51 2.68
N TRP A 146 12.96 13.06 1.70
CA TRP A 146 13.50 13.94 0.67
C TRP A 146 12.40 14.42 -0.27
N LEU A 147 11.56 13.50 -0.77
CA LEU A 147 10.43 13.81 -1.65
C LEU A 147 9.50 14.87 -1.05
N ASP A 148 9.27 14.82 0.26
CA ASP A 148 8.43 15.75 1.00
C ASP A 148 8.91 17.21 0.89
N ARG A 149 10.19 17.42 0.62
CA ARG A 149 10.83 18.75 0.45
C ARG A 149 10.91 19.19 -1.02
N THR A 150 10.57 18.33 -1.97
CA THR A 150 10.71 18.62 -3.40
C THR A 150 9.62 19.52 -3.96
N PRO A 151 9.84 20.13 -5.12
CA PRO A 151 8.78 20.84 -5.85
C PRO A 151 7.58 19.95 -6.20
N LEU A 152 7.78 18.64 -6.44
CA LEU A 152 6.69 17.70 -6.72
C LEU A 152 5.71 17.62 -5.56
N ALA A 153 6.20 17.49 -4.33
CA ALA A 153 5.32 17.43 -3.15
C ALA A 153 4.51 18.72 -2.98
N ARG A 154 5.11 19.89 -3.25
CA ARG A 154 4.41 21.18 -3.23
C ARG A 154 3.35 21.28 -4.33
N LYS A 155 3.65 20.82 -5.56
CA LYS A 155 2.68 20.77 -6.66
C LYS A 155 1.50 19.87 -6.35
N VAL A 156 1.74 18.68 -5.77
CA VAL A 156 0.68 17.76 -5.35
C VAL A 156 -0.23 18.42 -4.29
N SER A 157 0.36 19.09 -3.29
CA SER A 157 -0.43 19.81 -2.27
C SER A 157 -1.23 20.98 -2.86
N ALA A 158 -0.62 21.75 -3.76
CA ALA A 158 -1.30 22.89 -4.40
C ALA A 158 -2.52 22.44 -5.22
N LEU A 159 -2.39 21.35 -5.98
CA LEU A 159 -3.52 20.74 -6.71
C LEU A 159 -4.62 20.26 -5.76
N ALA A 160 -4.26 19.70 -4.62
CA ALA A 160 -5.21 19.22 -3.60
C ALA A 160 -5.96 20.35 -2.89
N GLU A 161 -5.34 21.52 -2.74
CA GLU A 161 -5.96 22.70 -2.12
C GLU A 161 -6.89 23.44 -3.09
N GLY A 162 -6.52 23.52 -4.37
CA GLY A 162 -7.34 24.20 -5.37
C GLY A 162 -6.78 23.99 -6.78
N GLU A 163 -7.38 23.07 -7.53
CA GLU A 163 -6.93 22.71 -8.87
C GLU A 163 -6.92 23.92 -9.84
N TRP A 164 -7.94 24.75 -9.76
CA TRP A 164 -8.05 25.94 -10.61
C TRP A 164 -6.89 26.92 -10.39
N TYR A 165 -6.60 27.24 -9.13
CA TYR A 165 -5.49 28.12 -8.77
C TYR A 165 -4.13 27.52 -9.12
N ALA A 166 -3.96 26.20 -8.87
CA ALA A 166 -2.72 25.53 -9.22
C ALA A 166 -2.46 25.55 -10.73
N LYS A 167 -3.51 25.38 -11.56
CA LYS A 167 -3.39 25.48 -13.02
C LYS A 167 -3.02 26.89 -13.49
N SER A 168 -3.61 27.94 -12.89
CA SER A 168 -3.26 29.33 -13.23
C SER A 168 -1.82 29.68 -12.88
N MET A 169 -1.21 28.96 -11.91
CA MET A 169 0.22 29.05 -11.57
C MET A 169 1.13 28.15 -12.46
N GLY A 170 0.58 27.57 -13.53
CA GLY A 170 1.32 26.73 -14.48
C GLY A 170 1.60 25.31 -13.99
N ILE A 171 0.89 24.82 -12.97
CA ILE A 171 1.05 23.45 -12.48
C ILE A 171 0.25 22.50 -13.37
N ASP A 172 0.96 21.61 -14.08
CA ASP A 172 0.34 20.56 -14.88
C ASP A 172 -0.19 19.44 -13.99
N ARG A 173 -1.53 19.30 -13.91
CA ARG A 173 -2.22 18.27 -13.14
C ARG A 173 -1.82 16.88 -13.60
N ILE A 174 -1.82 16.64 -14.93
CA ILE A 174 -1.61 15.31 -15.49
C ILE A 174 -0.22 14.81 -15.12
N LYS A 175 0.82 15.59 -15.43
CA LYS A 175 2.21 15.24 -15.10
C LYS A 175 2.42 15.04 -13.60
N THR A 176 1.83 15.90 -12.78
CA THR A 176 1.99 15.84 -11.32
C THR A 176 1.34 14.58 -10.74
N HIS A 177 0.12 14.25 -11.16
CA HIS A 177 -0.58 13.04 -10.69
C HIS A 177 0.09 11.77 -11.24
N LEU A 178 0.46 11.71 -12.53
CA LEU A 178 1.18 10.56 -13.10
C LEU A 178 2.44 10.23 -12.30
N LEU A 179 3.25 11.24 -11.96
CA LEU A 179 4.45 11.04 -11.16
C LEU A 179 4.12 10.55 -9.74
N ALA A 180 3.08 11.10 -9.11
CA ALA A 180 2.66 10.67 -7.78
C ALA A 180 2.20 9.20 -7.77
N PHE A 181 1.42 8.79 -8.77
CA PHE A 181 0.96 7.41 -8.91
C PHE A 181 2.09 6.45 -9.30
N LEU A 182 3.07 6.86 -10.11
CA LEU A 182 4.27 6.06 -10.38
C LEU A 182 5.07 5.77 -9.11
N ILE A 183 5.27 6.79 -8.27
CA ILE A 183 5.94 6.63 -6.98
C ILE A 183 5.16 5.66 -6.08
N LEU A 184 3.83 5.78 -6.04
CA LEU A 184 2.98 4.83 -5.32
C LEU A 184 3.13 3.41 -5.88
N GLY A 185 3.06 3.23 -7.20
CA GLY A 185 3.22 1.92 -7.84
C GLY A 185 4.56 1.27 -7.49
N PHE A 186 5.65 2.04 -7.53
CA PHE A 186 6.98 1.55 -7.17
C PHE A 186 7.07 1.16 -5.67
N ALA A 187 6.46 1.93 -4.79
CA ALA A 187 6.38 1.62 -3.36
C ALA A 187 5.55 0.36 -3.08
N LEU A 188 4.44 0.17 -3.80
CA LEU A 188 3.62 -1.04 -3.72
C LEU A 188 4.36 -2.28 -4.28
N ALA A 189 5.10 -2.13 -5.38
CA ALA A 189 5.95 -3.20 -5.90
C ALA A 189 6.96 -3.68 -4.86
N SER A 190 7.66 -2.75 -4.21
CA SER A 190 8.61 -3.06 -3.13
C SER A 190 7.94 -3.81 -1.97
N ASN A 191 6.78 -3.33 -1.51
CA ASN A 191 6.02 -3.99 -0.45
C ASN A 191 5.68 -5.45 -0.83
N ASN A 192 5.10 -5.67 -2.00
CA ASN A 192 4.61 -6.98 -2.41
C ASN A 192 5.72 -7.98 -2.70
N PHE A 193 6.84 -7.50 -3.25
CA PHE A 193 8.00 -8.34 -3.51
C PHE A 193 8.53 -8.98 -2.21
N PHE A 194 8.60 -8.22 -1.12
CA PHE A 194 9.07 -8.74 0.17
C PHE A 194 7.98 -9.43 0.98
N TYR A 195 6.72 -9.01 0.88
CA TYR A 195 5.60 -9.60 1.59
C TYR A 195 5.48 -11.11 1.33
N ALA A 196 5.40 -11.51 0.07
CA ALA A 196 5.24 -12.92 -0.28
C ALA A 196 6.46 -13.78 0.08
N GLN A 197 7.67 -13.24 -0.04
CA GLN A 197 8.90 -13.92 0.40
C GLN A 197 8.95 -14.07 1.93
N TYR A 198 8.37 -13.12 2.66
CA TYR A 198 8.31 -13.19 4.12
C TYR A 198 7.44 -14.34 4.59
N TYR A 199 6.22 -14.44 4.07
CA TYR A 199 5.26 -15.49 4.42
C TYR A 199 5.49 -16.80 3.67
N ARG A 200 6.31 -16.80 2.62
CA ARG A 200 6.55 -17.93 1.70
C ARG A 200 5.26 -18.48 1.07
N LEU A 201 4.28 -17.64 0.97
CA LEU A 201 2.94 -17.94 0.45
C LEU A 201 2.38 -16.68 -0.19
N LEU A 202 1.77 -16.84 -1.34
CA LEU A 202 0.97 -15.81 -1.98
C LEU A 202 -0.48 -16.31 -2.04
N HIS A 203 -1.33 -15.77 -1.18
CA HIS A 203 -2.72 -16.17 -1.10
C HIS A 203 -3.64 -15.02 -1.54
N PRO A 204 -4.66 -15.28 -2.38
CA PRO A 204 -5.56 -14.21 -2.84
C PRO A 204 -6.25 -13.47 -1.70
N SER A 205 -6.63 -14.18 -0.62
CA SER A 205 -7.30 -13.55 0.53
C SER A 205 -6.47 -12.50 1.26
N ASP A 206 -5.14 -12.46 1.07
CA ASP A 206 -4.30 -11.40 1.62
C ASP A 206 -4.55 -10.06 0.92
N TYR A 207 -5.25 -10.07 -0.21
CA TYR A 207 -5.62 -8.90 -1.02
C TYR A 207 -7.12 -8.60 -0.96
N HIS A 208 -7.82 -9.06 0.07
CA HIS A 208 -9.19 -8.65 0.34
C HIS A 208 -9.29 -7.17 0.71
N PHE A 209 -10.48 -6.62 0.53
CA PHE A 209 -10.77 -5.23 0.91
C PHE A 209 -10.45 -4.92 2.37
N SER A 210 -10.54 -5.90 3.27
CA SER A 210 -10.14 -5.75 4.68
C SER A 210 -8.65 -5.41 4.86
N THR A 211 -7.78 -5.88 3.98
CA THR A 211 -6.35 -5.54 3.98
C THR A 211 -6.14 -4.08 3.56
N PHE A 212 -6.95 -3.58 2.62
CA PHE A 212 -6.95 -2.16 2.28
C PHE A 212 -7.36 -1.29 3.47
N ILE A 213 -8.38 -1.70 4.23
CA ILE A 213 -8.79 -0.98 5.44
C ILE A 213 -7.61 -0.85 6.42
N THR A 214 -6.79 -1.89 6.55
CA THR A 214 -5.58 -1.84 7.39
C THR A 214 -4.56 -0.81 6.87
N LEU A 215 -4.32 -0.76 5.55
CA LEU A 215 -3.45 0.26 4.93
C LEU A 215 -4.01 1.67 5.15
N LEU A 216 -5.31 1.85 4.92
CA LEU A 216 -6.00 3.13 5.12
C LEU A 216 -5.90 3.58 6.59
N MET A 217 -6.07 2.65 7.54
CA MET A 217 -5.94 2.93 8.96
C MET A 217 -4.54 3.46 9.32
N PHE A 218 -3.47 2.87 8.78
CA PHE A 218 -2.11 3.36 9.01
C PHE A 218 -1.94 4.81 8.53
N VAL A 219 -2.50 5.14 7.37
CA VAL A 219 -2.42 6.48 6.79
C VAL A 219 -3.28 7.47 7.57
N VAL A 220 -4.52 7.11 7.90
CA VAL A 220 -5.47 8.01 8.58
C VAL A 220 -5.04 8.25 10.03
N ALA A 221 -4.66 7.22 10.77
CA ALA A 221 -4.15 7.35 12.15
C ALA A 221 -2.84 8.15 12.19
N GLY A 222 -1.99 7.99 11.17
CA GLY A 222 -0.71 8.69 11.04
C GLY A 222 -0.79 10.16 10.68
N LYS A 223 -1.96 10.73 10.47
CA LYS A 223 -2.21 12.04 9.87
C LYS A 223 -1.96 12.02 8.35
N PRO A 224 -3.03 12.01 7.54
CA PRO A 224 -2.90 12.03 6.08
C PRO A 224 -2.00 13.15 5.60
N GLY A 225 -1.09 12.83 4.66
CA GLY A 225 -0.09 13.76 4.14
C GLY A 225 1.17 13.93 5.01
N SER A 226 1.25 13.28 6.18
CA SER A 226 2.45 13.30 7.02
C SER A 226 3.22 11.99 6.93
N ILE A 227 4.37 11.99 6.26
CA ILE A 227 5.24 10.80 6.15
C ILE A 227 5.67 10.32 7.54
N ARG A 228 6.11 11.22 8.43
CA ARG A 228 6.50 10.87 9.80
C ARG A 228 5.34 10.27 10.60
N GLY A 229 4.15 10.83 10.44
CA GLY A 229 2.94 10.31 11.08
C GLY A 229 2.61 8.88 10.59
N GLY A 230 2.70 8.63 9.29
CA GLY A 230 2.50 7.30 8.70
C GLY A 230 3.49 6.27 9.24
N ILE A 231 4.78 6.63 9.40
CA ILE A 231 5.81 5.76 10.00
C ILE A 231 5.44 5.40 11.44
N ILE A 232 5.13 6.40 12.27
CA ILE A 232 4.77 6.19 13.68
C ILE A 232 3.51 5.33 13.81
N ALA A 233 2.48 5.63 13.03
CA ALA A 233 1.24 4.86 13.03
C ALA A 233 1.46 3.40 12.62
N THR A 234 2.27 3.16 11.58
CA THR A 234 2.60 1.80 11.14
C THR A 234 3.28 1.01 12.25
N ILE A 235 4.25 1.60 12.94
CA ILE A 235 4.95 0.95 14.06
C ILE A 235 3.96 0.64 15.20
N LEU A 236 3.23 1.65 15.68
CA LEU A 236 2.33 1.51 16.83
C LEU A 236 1.18 0.52 16.55
N LEU A 237 0.56 0.63 15.39
CA LEU A 237 -0.58 -0.24 15.05
C LEU A 237 -0.14 -1.66 14.70
N THR A 238 1.07 -1.86 14.15
CA THR A 238 1.64 -3.21 13.98
C THR A 238 1.97 -3.82 15.34
N LEU A 239 2.56 -3.06 16.26
CA LEU A 239 2.77 -3.52 17.64
C LEU A 239 1.46 -3.90 18.33
N LEU A 240 0.42 -3.09 18.18
CA LEU A 240 -0.91 -3.39 18.70
C LEU A 240 -1.49 -4.66 18.09
N LYS A 241 -1.42 -4.80 16.75
CA LYS A 241 -1.92 -5.97 16.01
C LYS A 241 -1.25 -7.25 16.47
N GLU A 242 0.06 -7.24 16.63
CA GLU A 242 0.82 -8.42 17.06
C GLU A 242 0.71 -8.63 18.58
N GLY A 243 0.56 -7.55 19.36
CA GLY A 243 0.34 -7.62 20.82
C GLY A 243 -0.95 -8.33 21.20
N ILE A 244 -2.02 -8.18 20.43
CA ILE A 244 -3.31 -8.87 20.66
C ILE A 244 -3.15 -10.41 20.62
N ARG A 245 -2.14 -10.95 19.94
CA ARG A 245 -1.89 -12.40 19.89
C ARG A 245 -1.54 -13.01 21.26
N PHE A 246 -1.08 -12.19 22.20
CA PHE A 246 -0.73 -12.65 23.55
C PHE A 246 -1.93 -12.72 24.48
N ILE A 247 -3.10 -12.22 24.06
CA ILE A 247 -4.33 -12.34 24.83
C ILE A 247 -4.82 -13.80 24.72
N PRO A 248 -5.05 -14.51 25.84
CA PRO A 248 -5.44 -15.91 25.84
C PRO A 248 -6.91 -16.08 25.44
N LEU A 249 -7.23 -15.83 24.18
CA LEU A 249 -8.53 -16.02 23.56
C LEU A 249 -8.46 -17.10 22.49
N SER A 250 -9.59 -17.76 22.23
CA SER A 250 -9.68 -18.74 21.14
C SER A 250 -9.41 -18.09 19.77
N ALA A 251 -8.80 -18.83 18.85
CA ALA A 251 -8.48 -18.33 17.50
C ALA A 251 -9.73 -17.85 16.74
N SER A 252 -10.89 -18.41 17.03
CA SER A 252 -12.19 -18.02 16.46
C SER A 252 -12.63 -16.62 16.88
N ILE A 253 -12.22 -16.14 18.04
CA ILE A 253 -12.57 -14.82 18.58
C ILE A 253 -11.48 -13.77 18.21
N LEU A 254 -10.21 -14.18 18.18
CA LEU A 254 -9.08 -13.27 17.91
C LEU A 254 -9.18 -12.57 16.56
N GLY A 255 -9.60 -13.26 15.49
CA GLY A 255 -9.74 -12.69 14.17
C GLY A 255 -10.79 -11.57 14.11
N PRO A 256 -12.06 -11.85 14.43
CA PRO A 256 -13.12 -10.84 14.48
C PRO A 256 -12.81 -9.69 15.45
N MET A 257 -12.22 -9.97 16.62
CA MET A 257 -11.85 -8.94 17.59
C MET A 257 -10.81 -7.95 17.04
N ARG A 258 -9.82 -8.43 16.28
CA ARG A 258 -8.84 -7.57 15.60
C ARG A 258 -9.52 -6.63 14.62
N LEU A 259 -10.43 -7.16 13.78
CA LEU A 259 -11.16 -6.35 12.81
C LEU A 259 -12.02 -5.30 13.50
N LEU A 260 -12.70 -5.66 14.58
CA LEU A 260 -13.50 -4.75 15.39
C LEU A 260 -12.64 -3.64 16.01
N LEU A 261 -11.53 -3.98 16.65
CA LEU A 261 -10.60 -3.00 17.23
C LEU A 261 -10.02 -2.06 16.16
N PHE A 262 -9.66 -2.59 15.00
CA PHE A 262 -9.17 -1.76 13.90
C PHE A 262 -10.26 -0.85 13.34
N GLY A 263 -11.50 -1.33 13.25
CA GLY A 263 -12.65 -0.50 12.89
C GLY A 263 -12.88 0.64 13.88
N ILE A 264 -12.81 0.36 15.18
CA ILE A 264 -12.94 1.39 16.23
C ILE A 264 -11.80 2.40 16.15
N ILE A 265 -10.55 1.94 16.00
CA ILE A 265 -9.40 2.84 15.88
C ILE A 265 -9.52 3.73 14.65
N LEU A 266 -9.94 3.15 13.50
CA LEU A 266 -10.16 3.92 12.28
C LEU A 266 -11.27 4.95 12.47
N LEU A 267 -12.39 4.56 13.07
CA LEU A 267 -13.50 5.46 13.36
C LEU A 267 -13.07 6.60 14.27
N ALA A 268 -12.35 6.30 15.36
CA ALA A 268 -11.83 7.30 16.27
C ALA A 268 -10.83 8.24 15.58
N ALA A 269 -9.93 7.70 14.74
CA ALA A 269 -8.97 8.48 13.99
C ALA A 269 -9.64 9.39 12.96
N VAL A 270 -10.65 8.90 12.23
CA VAL A 270 -11.46 9.70 11.29
C VAL A 270 -12.23 10.79 12.04
N TRP A 271 -12.87 10.47 13.15
CA TRP A 271 -13.58 11.43 13.97
C TRP A 271 -12.69 12.56 14.49
N TYR A 272 -11.54 12.19 15.05
CA TYR A 272 -10.56 13.17 15.57
C TYR A 272 -9.95 14.04 14.47
N ARG A 273 -9.81 13.48 13.26
CA ARG A 273 -9.17 14.17 12.12
C ARG A 273 -10.15 14.63 11.04
N ARG A 274 -11.45 14.64 11.32
CA ARG A 274 -12.51 14.97 10.35
C ARG A 274 -12.26 16.30 9.61
N ASP A 275 -11.80 17.33 10.33
CA ASP A 275 -11.58 18.66 9.74
C ASP A 275 -10.35 18.69 8.78
N SER A 276 -9.40 17.79 8.98
CA SER A 276 -8.25 17.63 8.09
C SER A 276 -8.56 16.73 6.88
N LEU A 277 -9.41 15.72 7.07
CA LEU A 277 -9.85 14.81 6.00
C LEU A 277 -10.92 15.45 5.09
N PHE A 278 -11.83 16.20 5.69
CA PHE A 278 -12.95 16.84 5.01
C PHE A 278 -12.94 18.35 5.32
N PRO A 279 -11.94 19.09 4.80
CA PRO A 279 -11.88 20.53 5.03
C PRO A 279 -13.13 21.20 4.44
N LYS A 280 -13.79 22.06 5.23
CA LYS A 280 -14.90 22.86 4.74
C LYS A 280 -14.41 23.68 3.54
N LYS A 281 -15.15 23.63 2.43
CA LYS A 281 -14.90 24.51 1.28
C LYS A 281 -14.93 25.93 1.79
N ARG A 282 -13.85 26.67 1.62
CA ARG A 282 -13.87 28.12 1.87
C ARG A 282 -14.82 28.72 0.83
N THR A 283 -15.99 29.13 1.26
CA THR A 283 -16.84 30.04 0.49
C THR A 283 -16.14 31.38 0.51
N ILE A 284 -15.56 31.78 -0.62
CA ILE A 284 -15.09 33.14 -0.88
C ILE A 284 -16.27 33.91 -1.47
#